data_2833ca802e5336218a65f54923d58812
#
_entry.id   2833ca802e5336218a65f54923d58812
#
_cell.length_a   1.000
_cell.length_b   1.000
_cell.length_c   1.000
_cell.angle_alpha   90.00
_cell.angle_beta   90.00
_cell.angle_gamma   90.00
#
_symmetry.space_group_name_H-M   'P 1'
#
loop_
_entity.id
_entity.type
_entity.pdbx_description
1 polymer ?
#
loop_
_entity_poly.entity_id
_entity_poly.type
_entity_poly.pdbx_seq_one_letter_code
_entity_poly.pdbx_strand_id
1 'polypeptide(L)'
;VLQSKVCESMAYDLKEKGYATHALHDNDGTFYDRYKVFSHLGYEDFTSIEYMDNIEMTPMGWAKDKILTGEIGKILDSTDGSDYIYTISVQGHGDYPAEYPEGFVPEITVTGFFDTAKEKAFTYYVNQIHEMDNFLRELTAMLESRDEETVLVMYGDHLPGFSFTDEVLENGDIYQTQYVVWSNFSLSSEKENLESYQLAAHVQQMLGMSEGYLTKFHQKRKDTPDYLKDLKILEYDILYGNCDLYGGENPFQATNLIMGQNDITITNACLLYTSDAADDL
;
A
#
# COMPACT_ATOMS: atom_id res chain seq x y z
N VAL A 1 0.91 -6.21 16.54
CA VAL A 1 0.46 -5.11 17.40
C VAL A 1 -0.82 -4.50 16.80
N LEU A 2 -0.79 -4.01 15.58
CA LEU A 2 -1.93 -3.33 14.91
C LEU A 2 -3.15 -4.23 14.65
N GLN A 3 -3.04 -5.55 14.75
CA GLN A 3 -4.18 -6.46 14.73
C GLN A 3 -5.09 -6.31 15.97
N SER A 4 -4.61 -5.66 17.03
CA SER A 4 -5.32 -5.52 18.31
C SER A 4 -5.22 -4.13 18.95
N LYS A 5 -4.48 -3.21 18.34
CA LYS A 5 -4.25 -1.86 18.86
C LYS A 5 -4.57 -0.84 17.78
N VAL A 6 -5.33 0.17 18.16
CA VAL A 6 -5.58 1.35 17.33
C VAL A 6 -4.42 2.32 17.49
N CYS A 7 -3.92 2.84 16.37
CA CYS A 7 -2.80 3.77 16.35
C CYS A 7 -3.10 4.92 15.39
N GLU A 8 -2.68 6.13 15.75
CA GLU A 8 -2.70 7.28 14.82
C GLU A 8 -2.02 6.93 13.50
N SER A 9 -2.62 7.37 12.42
CA SER A 9 -2.14 7.16 11.06
C SER A 9 -2.54 8.32 10.15
N MET A 10 -1.95 8.39 8.97
CA MET A 10 -2.34 9.38 7.95
C MET A 10 -3.83 9.28 7.59
N ALA A 11 -4.45 8.09 7.66
CA ALA A 11 -5.87 7.96 7.39
C ALA A 11 -6.72 8.70 8.43
N TYR A 12 -6.41 8.60 9.72
CA TYR A 12 -7.10 9.38 10.74
C TYR A 12 -6.87 10.88 10.56
N ASP A 13 -5.63 11.30 10.27
CA ASP A 13 -5.28 12.70 10.08
C ASP A 13 -6.08 13.34 8.94
N LEU A 14 -6.18 12.63 7.80
CA LEU A 14 -6.90 13.10 6.62
C LEU A 14 -8.43 13.01 6.80
N LYS A 15 -8.91 12.01 7.53
CA LYS A 15 -10.33 11.91 7.90
C LYS A 15 -10.81 13.13 8.71
N GLU A 16 -9.97 13.67 9.60
CA GLU A 16 -10.26 14.93 10.31
C GLU A 16 -10.41 16.13 9.34
N LYS A 17 -9.84 16.03 8.14
CA LYS A 17 -9.99 17.00 7.05
C LYS A 17 -11.17 16.72 6.12
N GLY A 18 -11.92 15.66 6.36
CA GLY A 18 -13.08 15.29 5.57
C GLY A 18 -12.75 14.42 4.34
N TYR A 19 -11.56 13.80 4.30
CA TYR A 19 -11.24 12.80 3.29
C TYR A 19 -11.96 11.48 3.59
N ALA A 20 -12.48 10.83 2.58
CA ALA A 20 -12.80 9.40 2.64
C ALA A 20 -11.49 8.59 2.60
N THR A 21 -11.46 7.44 3.28
CA THR A 21 -10.20 6.72 3.50
C THR A 21 -10.34 5.25 3.07
N HIS A 22 -9.59 4.88 2.04
CA HIS A 22 -9.69 3.63 1.33
C HIS A 22 -8.39 2.85 1.38
N ALA A 23 -8.48 1.53 1.59
CA ALA A 23 -7.37 0.62 1.40
C ALA A 23 -7.63 -0.27 0.17
N LEU A 24 -6.59 -0.56 -0.60
CA LEU A 24 -6.67 -1.34 -1.83
C LEU A 24 -5.49 -2.29 -1.94
N HIS A 25 -5.74 -3.56 -2.29
CA HIS A 25 -4.69 -4.55 -2.49
C HIS A 25 -5.16 -5.66 -3.44
N ASP A 26 -4.39 -5.91 -4.47
CA ASP A 26 -4.66 -6.96 -5.45
C ASP A 26 -4.19 -8.36 -5.00
N ASN A 27 -4.28 -8.61 -3.69
CA ASN A 27 -4.04 -9.91 -3.07
C ASN A 27 -5.07 -10.16 -1.96
N ASP A 28 -5.01 -11.37 -1.34
CA ASP A 28 -5.92 -11.87 -0.31
C ASP A 28 -6.08 -10.87 0.87
N GLY A 29 -7.30 -10.49 1.14
CA GLY A 29 -7.66 -9.53 2.19
C GLY A 29 -7.49 -10.07 3.60
N THR A 30 -7.47 -11.40 3.78
CA THR A 30 -7.30 -12.04 5.09
C THR A 30 -5.83 -12.23 5.46
N PHE A 31 -4.94 -12.18 4.49
CA PHE A 31 -3.50 -12.35 4.72
C PHE A 31 -2.97 -11.28 5.68
N TYR A 32 -2.25 -11.68 6.73
CA TYR A 32 -1.81 -10.82 7.85
C TYR A 32 -2.94 -10.13 8.63
N ASP A 33 -4.19 -10.61 8.55
CA ASP A 33 -5.36 -9.92 9.14
C ASP A 33 -5.49 -8.45 8.66
N ARG A 34 -5.17 -8.15 7.39
CA ARG A 34 -5.14 -6.79 6.85
C ARG A 34 -6.41 -6.01 7.12
N TYR A 35 -7.57 -6.66 7.00
CA TYR A 35 -8.86 -6.02 7.29
C TYR A 35 -8.95 -5.47 8.73
N LYS A 36 -8.38 -6.18 9.73
CA LYS A 36 -8.30 -5.67 11.11
C LYS A 36 -7.30 -4.53 11.23
N VAL A 37 -6.14 -4.69 10.59
CA VAL A 37 -5.08 -3.68 10.61
C VAL A 37 -5.59 -2.38 10.01
N PHE A 38 -6.23 -2.41 8.85
CA PHE A 38 -6.78 -1.22 8.20
C PHE A 38 -7.90 -0.58 9.02
N SER A 39 -8.80 -1.36 9.62
CA SER A 39 -9.78 -0.85 10.58
C SER A 39 -9.13 -0.09 11.74
N HIS A 40 -8.03 -0.62 12.30
CA HIS A 40 -7.29 -0.02 13.40
C HIS A 40 -6.43 1.19 12.98
N LEU A 41 -6.20 1.36 11.69
CA LEU A 41 -5.49 2.49 11.09
C LEU A 41 -6.44 3.56 10.52
N GLY A 42 -7.76 3.41 10.68
CA GLY A 42 -8.73 4.45 10.35
C GLY A 42 -9.31 4.41 8.95
N TYR A 43 -9.05 3.36 8.16
CA TYR A 43 -9.66 3.17 6.84
C TYR A 43 -11.13 2.79 6.98
N GLU A 44 -11.97 3.31 6.08
CA GLU A 44 -13.42 3.08 6.05
C GLU A 44 -13.79 1.86 5.24
N ASP A 45 -13.03 1.59 4.19
CA ASP A 45 -13.18 0.38 3.40
C ASP A 45 -11.84 -0.24 2.99
N PHE A 46 -11.91 -1.51 2.58
CA PHE A 46 -10.79 -2.26 2.04
C PHE A 46 -11.22 -3.13 0.88
N THR A 47 -10.77 -2.81 -0.32
CA THR A 47 -10.96 -3.60 -1.53
C THR A 47 -9.75 -4.51 -1.73
N SER A 48 -9.95 -5.79 -1.53
CA SER A 48 -8.96 -6.84 -1.80
C SER A 48 -9.34 -7.62 -3.06
N ILE A 49 -8.47 -8.52 -3.52
CA ILE A 49 -8.62 -9.26 -4.78
C ILE A 49 -9.98 -9.97 -4.89
N GLU A 50 -10.57 -10.42 -3.78
CA GLU A 50 -11.86 -11.11 -3.74
C GLU A 50 -13.03 -10.22 -4.17
N TYR A 51 -12.82 -8.91 -4.21
CA TYR A 51 -13.82 -7.91 -4.59
C TYR A 51 -13.53 -7.27 -5.95
N MET A 52 -12.54 -7.80 -6.70
CA MET A 52 -12.15 -7.31 -8.02
C MET A 52 -12.64 -8.26 -9.12
N ASP A 53 -12.99 -7.71 -10.28
CA ASP A 53 -13.41 -8.45 -11.45
C ASP A 53 -12.32 -8.47 -12.53
N ASN A 54 -12.36 -9.49 -13.40
CA ASN A 54 -11.48 -9.60 -14.58
C ASN A 54 -9.97 -9.61 -14.24
N ILE A 55 -9.63 -10.28 -13.15
CA ILE A 55 -8.25 -10.38 -12.66
C ILE A 55 -7.41 -11.17 -13.66
N GLU A 56 -6.32 -10.60 -14.13
CA GLU A 56 -5.28 -11.30 -14.85
C GLU A 56 -4.15 -11.68 -13.89
N MET A 57 -3.69 -12.93 -14.00
CA MET A 57 -2.64 -13.46 -13.15
C MET A 57 -1.32 -13.54 -13.91
N THR A 58 -0.22 -13.33 -13.20
CA THR A 58 1.12 -13.67 -13.71
C THR A 58 1.28 -15.19 -13.78
N PRO A 59 2.22 -15.71 -14.56
CA PRO A 59 2.51 -17.15 -14.57
C PRO A 59 2.89 -17.74 -13.21
N MET A 60 3.34 -16.91 -12.26
CA MET A 60 3.66 -17.32 -10.88
C MET A 60 2.49 -17.16 -9.91
N GLY A 61 1.29 -16.80 -10.40
CA GLY A 61 0.08 -16.75 -9.60
C GLY A 61 -0.15 -15.47 -8.82
N TRP A 62 0.56 -14.38 -9.11
CA TRP A 62 0.26 -13.05 -8.60
C TRP A 62 -0.69 -12.30 -9.52
N ALA A 63 -1.55 -11.46 -8.98
CA ALA A 63 -2.36 -10.57 -9.80
C ALA A 63 -1.47 -9.57 -10.56
N LYS A 64 -1.91 -9.17 -11.76
CA LYS A 64 -1.25 -8.11 -12.50
C LYS A 64 -1.73 -6.75 -12.01
N ASP A 65 -0.82 -5.89 -11.58
CA ASP A 65 -1.10 -4.59 -10.96
C ASP A 65 -1.93 -3.65 -11.84
N LYS A 66 -2.02 -3.87 -13.15
CA LYS A 66 -2.86 -3.07 -14.05
C LYS A 66 -4.34 -2.98 -13.65
N ILE A 67 -4.85 -3.96 -12.88
CA ILE A 67 -6.22 -3.93 -12.36
C ILE A 67 -6.43 -2.76 -11.41
N LEU A 68 -5.39 -2.36 -10.67
CA LEU A 68 -5.45 -1.29 -9.68
C LEU A 68 -5.82 0.07 -10.27
N THR A 69 -5.46 0.36 -11.54
CA THR A 69 -5.88 1.60 -12.22
C THR A 69 -7.41 1.71 -12.27
N GLY A 70 -8.08 0.63 -12.64
CA GLY A 70 -9.55 0.60 -12.69
C GLY A 70 -10.19 0.69 -11.31
N GLU A 71 -9.63 -0.02 -10.33
CA GLU A 71 -10.14 0.00 -8.96
C GLU A 71 -9.95 1.37 -8.28
N ILE A 72 -8.80 2.03 -8.48
CA ILE A 72 -8.58 3.41 -8.03
C ILE A 72 -9.59 4.36 -8.70
N GLY A 73 -9.82 4.21 -10.01
CA GLY A 73 -10.82 5.00 -10.72
C GLY A 73 -12.23 4.85 -10.13
N LYS A 74 -12.66 3.62 -9.80
CA LYS A 74 -13.95 3.36 -9.16
C LYS A 74 -14.07 4.03 -7.78
N ILE A 75 -13.00 3.99 -6.96
CA ILE A 75 -12.96 4.66 -5.67
C ILE A 75 -13.17 6.17 -5.86
N LEU A 76 -12.35 6.79 -6.72
CA LEU A 76 -12.43 8.23 -7.01
C LEU A 76 -13.78 8.67 -7.61
N ASP A 77 -14.52 7.76 -8.27
CA ASP A 77 -15.85 8.03 -8.80
C ASP A 77 -16.98 7.77 -7.78
N SER A 78 -16.67 7.13 -6.66
CA SER A 78 -17.67 6.75 -5.64
C SER A 78 -17.92 7.82 -4.59
N THR A 79 -17.08 8.84 -4.50
CA THR A 79 -17.18 9.92 -3.52
C THR A 79 -17.32 11.29 -4.21
N ASP A 80 -18.04 12.21 -3.57
CA ASP A 80 -18.14 13.61 -4.03
C ASP A 80 -17.05 14.51 -3.38
N GLY A 81 -16.21 13.93 -2.52
CA GLY A 81 -15.20 14.62 -1.71
C GLY A 81 -13.79 14.27 -2.11
N SER A 82 -12.86 14.59 -1.23
CA SER A 82 -11.45 14.18 -1.38
C SER A 82 -11.21 12.79 -0.83
N ASP A 83 -10.37 12.02 -1.49
CA ASP A 83 -10.06 10.64 -1.13
C ASP A 83 -8.60 10.49 -0.69
N TYR A 84 -8.39 9.60 0.26
CA TYR A 84 -7.08 9.05 0.59
C TYR A 84 -7.09 7.55 0.31
N ILE A 85 -6.32 7.11 -0.67
CA ILE A 85 -6.25 5.72 -1.10
C ILE A 85 -4.86 5.17 -0.79
N TYR A 86 -4.78 4.16 0.08
CA TYR A 86 -3.56 3.41 0.35
C TYR A 86 -3.58 2.11 -0.46
N THR A 87 -2.72 2.04 -1.48
CA THR A 87 -2.69 0.91 -2.42
C THR A 87 -1.43 0.09 -2.22
N ILE A 88 -1.57 -1.24 -2.16
CA ILE A 88 -0.48 -2.21 -2.14
C ILE A 88 -0.57 -3.02 -3.43
N SER A 89 0.51 -3.03 -4.22
CA SER A 89 0.66 -3.86 -5.42
C SER A 89 1.42 -5.15 -5.11
N VAL A 90 1.23 -6.21 -5.92
CA VAL A 90 1.82 -7.53 -5.63
C VAL A 90 2.58 -8.15 -6.80
N GLN A 91 2.43 -7.63 -8.01
CA GLN A 91 2.96 -8.28 -9.22
C GLN A 91 4.47 -8.53 -9.18
N GLY A 92 5.23 -7.61 -8.58
CA GLY A 92 6.69 -7.71 -8.44
C GLY A 92 7.17 -8.66 -7.35
N HIS A 93 6.25 -9.28 -6.58
CA HIS A 93 6.60 -10.16 -5.46
C HIS A 93 7.21 -11.49 -5.95
N GLY A 94 8.17 -12.05 -5.19
CA GLY A 94 8.73 -13.42 -5.40
C GLY A 94 7.67 -14.51 -5.14
N ASP A 95 7.89 -15.80 -5.52
CA ASP A 95 9.16 -16.37 -5.96
C ASP A 95 9.43 -16.10 -7.44
N TYR A 96 10.73 -16.02 -7.79
CA TYR A 96 11.19 -15.84 -9.16
C TYR A 96 11.63 -17.18 -9.73
N PRO A 97 11.11 -17.62 -10.90
CA PRO A 97 11.33 -18.97 -11.42
C PRO A 97 12.76 -19.16 -11.96
N ALA A 98 13.39 -20.28 -11.62
CA ALA A 98 14.69 -20.69 -12.16
C ALA A 98 14.62 -21.12 -13.65
N GLU A 99 13.42 -21.42 -14.15
CA GLU A 99 13.10 -21.73 -15.55
C GLU A 99 11.90 -20.88 -15.97
N TYR A 100 11.85 -20.47 -17.23
CA TYR A 100 10.71 -19.68 -17.70
C TYR A 100 9.41 -20.49 -17.61
N PRO A 101 8.36 -19.94 -17.02
CA PRO A 101 7.05 -20.57 -17.00
C PRO A 101 6.51 -20.79 -18.42
N GLU A 102 5.62 -21.75 -18.58
CA GLU A 102 4.97 -22.02 -19.85
C GLU A 102 4.25 -20.75 -20.38
N GLY A 103 4.51 -20.44 -21.64
CA GLY A 103 3.93 -19.26 -22.30
C GLY A 103 4.60 -17.93 -21.97
N PHE A 104 5.56 -17.87 -21.04
CA PHE A 104 6.31 -16.65 -20.77
C PHE A 104 7.35 -16.39 -21.85
N VAL A 105 7.26 -15.24 -22.49
CA VAL A 105 8.23 -14.75 -23.48
C VAL A 105 8.75 -13.39 -22.99
N PRO A 106 10.03 -13.28 -22.60
CA PRO A 106 10.56 -12.02 -22.08
C PRO A 106 10.64 -10.96 -23.18
N GLU A 107 10.22 -9.74 -22.86
CA GLU A 107 10.45 -8.54 -23.67
C GLU A 107 11.86 -7.97 -23.40
N ILE A 108 12.30 -8.07 -22.15
CA ILE A 108 13.60 -7.64 -21.67
C ILE A 108 14.38 -8.85 -21.19
N THR A 109 15.62 -9.02 -21.68
CA THR A 109 16.50 -10.12 -21.28
C THR A 109 17.68 -9.57 -20.46
N VAL A 110 17.92 -10.16 -19.31
CA VAL A 110 19.09 -9.90 -18.47
C VAL A 110 20.16 -10.94 -18.78
N THR A 111 21.41 -10.51 -18.93
CA THR A 111 22.56 -11.36 -19.26
C THR A 111 23.77 -11.01 -18.39
N GLY A 112 24.72 -11.93 -18.29
CA GLY A 112 26.01 -11.69 -17.60
C GLY A 112 26.15 -12.47 -16.29
N PHE A 113 25.20 -13.33 -15.96
CA PHE A 113 25.32 -14.25 -14.83
C PHE A 113 26.02 -15.55 -15.26
N PHE A 114 26.85 -16.11 -14.37
CA PHE A 114 27.39 -17.45 -14.55
C PHE A 114 26.35 -18.54 -14.30
N ASP A 115 25.34 -18.23 -13.50
CA ASP A 115 24.22 -19.10 -13.17
C ASP A 115 23.03 -18.77 -14.06
N THR A 116 22.67 -19.69 -14.95
CA THR A 116 21.56 -19.52 -15.89
C THR A 116 20.20 -19.48 -15.21
N ALA A 117 20.04 -20.14 -14.05
CA ALA A 117 18.82 -20.10 -13.27
C ALA A 117 18.60 -18.69 -12.66
N LYS A 118 19.66 -18.09 -12.13
CA LYS A 118 19.62 -16.70 -11.68
C LYS A 118 19.33 -15.74 -12.82
N GLU A 119 19.96 -15.91 -13.98
CA GLU A 119 19.74 -15.06 -15.15
C GLU A 119 18.27 -15.10 -15.59
N LYS A 120 17.64 -16.29 -15.58
CA LYS A 120 16.22 -16.43 -15.89
C LYS A 120 15.32 -15.80 -14.83
N ALA A 121 15.63 -15.98 -13.55
CA ALA A 121 14.89 -15.38 -12.43
C ALA A 121 14.94 -13.84 -12.49
N PHE A 122 16.11 -13.26 -12.76
CA PHE A 122 16.24 -11.82 -12.95
C PHE A 122 15.53 -11.33 -14.22
N THR A 123 15.61 -12.07 -15.30
CA THR A 123 14.88 -11.75 -16.53
C THR A 123 13.37 -11.75 -16.26
N TYR A 124 12.84 -12.76 -15.54
CA TYR A 124 11.43 -12.79 -15.17
C TYR A 124 11.05 -11.56 -14.33
N TYR A 125 11.80 -11.26 -13.27
CA TYR A 125 11.57 -10.12 -12.39
C TYR A 125 11.56 -8.80 -13.16
N VAL A 126 12.55 -8.53 -14.01
CA VAL A 126 12.65 -7.29 -14.79
C VAL A 126 11.44 -7.10 -15.70
N ASN A 127 10.88 -8.20 -16.26
CA ASN A 127 9.66 -8.10 -17.06
C ASN A 127 8.42 -7.82 -16.19
N GLN A 128 8.35 -8.31 -14.94
CA GLN A 128 7.28 -7.89 -14.01
C GLN A 128 7.39 -6.39 -13.70
N ILE A 129 8.60 -5.88 -13.43
CA ILE A 129 8.82 -4.45 -13.21
C ILE A 129 8.48 -3.62 -14.46
N HIS A 130 8.75 -4.14 -15.65
CA HIS A 130 8.36 -3.48 -16.90
C HIS A 130 6.82 -3.38 -17.04
N GLU A 131 6.09 -4.44 -16.69
CA GLU A 131 4.62 -4.39 -16.65
C GLU A 131 4.11 -3.41 -15.57
N MET A 132 4.75 -3.35 -14.40
CA MET A 132 4.43 -2.37 -13.35
C MET A 132 4.69 -0.93 -13.82
N ASP A 133 5.76 -0.67 -14.57
CA ASP A 133 6.01 0.65 -15.18
C ASP A 133 4.89 1.04 -16.17
N ASN A 134 4.40 0.09 -16.95
CA ASN A 134 3.23 0.30 -17.81
C ASN A 134 1.96 0.62 -17.01
N PHE A 135 1.72 -0.10 -15.91
CA PHE A 135 0.63 0.20 -14.98
C PHE A 135 0.73 1.63 -14.43
N LEU A 136 1.91 2.05 -13.95
CA LEU A 136 2.12 3.41 -13.43
C LEU A 136 1.90 4.48 -14.50
N ARG A 137 2.29 4.23 -15.75
CA ARG A 137 2.00 5.13 -16.88
C ARG A 137 0.49 5.26 -17.14
N GLU A 138 -0.24 4.15 -17.10
CA GLU A 138 -1.71 4.16 -17.27
C GLU A 138 -2.40 4.86 -16.08
N LEU A 139 -1.97 4.58 -14.86
CA LEU A 139 -2.47 5.21 -13.65
C LEU A 139 -2.26 6.74 -13.69
N THR A 140 -1.05 7.19 -13.96
CA THR A 140 -0.75 8.63 -14.02
C THR A 140 -1.51 9.33 -15.14
N ALA A 141 -1.68 8.69 -16.31
CA ALA A 141 -2.49 9.22 -17.40
C ALA A 141 -3.99 9.33 -17.02
N MET A 142 -4.52 8.35 -16.29
CA MET A 142 -5.88 8.39 -15.77
C MET A 142 -6.05 9.54 -14.75
N LEU A 143 -5.13 9.66 -13.80
CA LEU A 143 -5.16 10.72 -12.79
C LEU A 143 -4.99 12.12 -13.41
N GLU A 144 -4.13 12.26 -14.43
CA GLU A 144 -3.94 13.53 -15.15
C GLU A 144 -5.18 13.94 -15.94
N SER A 145 -6.01 12.99 -16.38
CA SER A 145 -7.24 13.25 -17.11
C SER A 145 -8.42 13.74 -16.23
N ARG A 146 -8.25 13.70 -14.90
CA ARG A 146 -9.26 14.15 -13.93
C ARG A 146 -9.07 15.64 -13.62
N ASP A 147 -10.17 16.34 -13.38
CA ASP A 147 -10.15 17.75 -12.97
C ASP A 147 -9.75 17.94 -11.49
N GLU A 148 -9.63 16.84 -10.73
CA GLU A 148 -9.29 16.84 -9.32
C GLU A 148 -7.76 16.89 -9.11
N GLU A 149 -7.30 17.80 -8.23
CA GLU A 149 -5.88 17.87 -7.82
C GLU A 149 -5.47 16.61 -7.08
N THR A 150 -4.52 15.88 -7.65
CA THR A 150 -4.08 14.57 -7.14
C THR A 150 -2.58 14.53 -6.89
N VAL A 151 -2.20 13.95 -5.74
CA VAL A 151 -0.82 13.59 -5.41
C VAL A 151 -0.71 12.07 -5.33
N LEU A 152 0.23 11.50 -6.08
CA LEU A 152 0.57 10.08 -6.05
C LEU A 152 1.95 9.90 -5.42
N VAL A 153 2.02 9.15 -4.34
CA VAL A 153 3.27 8.77 -3.67
C VAL A 153 3.53 7.30 -3.90
N MET A 154 4.64 6.99 -4.54
CA MET A 154 5.07 5.64 -4.86
C MET A 154 6.35 5.31 -4.12
N TYR A 155 6.44 4.15 -3.51
CA TYR A 155 7.66 3.70 -2.83
C TYR A 155 7.77 2.19 -2.83
N GLY A 156 9.01 1.67 -2.83
CA GLY A 156 9.26 0.26 -2.57
C GLY A 156 9.28 0.00 -1.07
N ASP A 157 8.59 -1.02 -0.61
CA ASP A 157 8.59 -1.45 0.79
C ASP A 157 9.85 -2.24 1.15
N HIS A 158 10.41 -3.00 0.19
CA HIS A 158 11.67 -3.73 0.33
C HIS A 158 12.27 -4.08 -1.05
N LEU A 159 13.50 -4.55 -1.07
CA LEU A 159 14.15 -5.09 -2.27
C LEU A 159 13.56 -6.46 -2.65
N PRO A 160 13.67 -6.88 -3.93
CA PRO A 160 13.24 -8.21 -4.36
C PRO A 160 14.03 -9.31 -3.67
N GLY A 161 13.41 -10.49 -3.50
CA GLY A 161 13.91 -11.62 -2.72
C GLY A 161 15.09 -12.39 -3.32
N PHE A 162 16.09 -11.70 -3.90
CA PHE A 162 17.29 -12.32 -4.50
C PHE A 162 18.44 -12.52 -3.52
N SER A 163 18.21 -12.38 -2.22
CA SER A 163 19.23 -12.51 -1.18
C SER A 163 20.44 -11.58 -1.41
N PHE A 164 20.18 -10.33 -1.72
CA PHE A 164 21.21 -9.30 -1.81
C PHE A 164 21.92 -9.11 -0.45
N THR A 165 23.18 -8.70 -0.51
CA THR A 165 23.97 -8.25 0.64
C THR A 165 24.43 -6.83 0.40
N ASP A 166 24.79 -6.11 1.46
CA ASP A 166 25.27 -4.73 1.36
C ASP A 166 26.46 -4.59 0.39
N GLU A 167 27.33 -5.62 0.33
CA GLU A 167 28.55 -5.58 -0.50
C GLU A 167 28.28 -5.62 -2.01
N VAL A 168 27.10 -6.11 -2.44
CA VAL A 168 26.74 -6.20 -3.86
C VAL A 168 25.87 -5.03 -4.34
N LEU A 169 25.41 -4.21 -3.41
CA LEU A 169 24.59 -3.05 -3.72
C LEU A 169 25.47 -1.80 -3.85
N GLU A 170 25.20 -0.97 -4.84
CA GLU A 170 25.94 0.28 -5.07
C GLU A 170 25.81 1.25 -3.89
N ASN A 171 24.66 1.29 -3.24
CA ASN A 171 24.38 2.11 -2.05
C ASN A 171 24.87 1.48 -0.73
N GLY A 172 25.24 0.20 -0.73
CA GLY A 172 25.74 -0.51 0.45
C GLY A 172 24.69 -0.73 1.56
N ASP A 173 23.40 -0.69 1.22
CA ASP A 173 22.30 -0.84 2.19
C ASP A 173 21.12 -1.62 1.59
N ILE A 174 20.88 -2.83 2.12
CA ILE A 174 19.77 -3.70 1.68
C ILE A 174 18.39 -3.21 2.14
N TYR A 175 18.31 -2.27 3.06
CA TYR A 175 17.06 -1.71 3.56
C TYR A 175 16.65 -0.43 2.84
N GLN A 176 17.53 0.15 2.02
CA GLN A 176 17.22 1.37 1.30
C GLN A 176 16.41 1.06 0.04
N THR A 177 15.26 1.72 -0.06
CA THR A 177 14.43 1.77 -1.27
C THR A 177 14.30 3.21 -1.77
N GLN A 178 13.47 3.43 -2.77
CA GLN A 178 13.23 4.76 -3.33
C GLN A 178 11.78 5.14 -3.19
N TYR A 179 11.50 6.44 -3.09
CA TYR A 179 10.15 6.96 -3.23
C TYR A 179 10.10 8.06 -4.29
N VAL A 180 8.94 8.23 -4.90
CA VAL A 180 8.64 9.26 -5.89
C VAL A 180 7.32 9.92 -5.50
N VAL A 181 7.29 11.25 -5.58
CA VAL A 181 6.06 12.03 -5.46
C VAL A 181 5.73 12.61 -6.82
N TRP A 182 4.55 12.32 -7.32
CA TRP A 182 3.98 12.85 -8.55
C TRP A 182 2.70 13.62 -8.26
N SER A 183 2.39 14.64 -9.05
CA SER A 183 1.12 15.36 -8.96
C SER A 183 0.70 15.86 -10.33
N ASN A 184 -0.63 15.96 -10.57
CA ASN A 184 -1.20 16.56 -11.78
C ASN A 184 -1.28 18.11 -11.71
N PHE A 185 -0.78 18.70 -10.64
CA PHE A 185 -0.67 20.15 -10.45
C PHE A 185 0.75 20.54 -10.04
N SER A 186 1.01 21.84 -9.96
CA SER A 186 2.35 22.33 -9.57
C SER A 186 2.58 22.16 -8.07
N LEU A 187 3.33 21.14 -7.69
CA LEU A 187 3.76 20.88 -6.32
C LEU A 187 5.27 21.13 -6.20
N SER A 188 5.67 21.96 -5.24
CA SER A 188 7.09 22.15 -4.92
C SER A 188 7.59 20.96 -4.13
N SER A 189 8.64 20.31 -4.63
CA SER A 189 9.28 19.19 -3.95
C SER A 189 10.79 19.35 -3.94
N GLU A 190 11.41 18.97 -2.84
CA GLU A 190 12.86 18.83 -2.71
C GLU A 190 13.21 17.35 -2.52
N LYS A 191 14.37 16.93 -3.06
CA LYS A 191 14.86 15.58 -2.83
C LYS A 191 15.38 15.47 -1.40
N GLU A 192 14.79 14.59 -0.62
CA GLU A 192 15.17 14.36 0.77
C GLU A 192 15.32 12.86 1.03
N ASN A 193 16.35 12.46 1.75
CA ASN A 193 16.46 11.12 2.29
C ASN A 193 15.65 11.04 3.59
N LEU A 194 14.77 10.06 3.66
CA LEU A 194 13.84 9.89 4.77
C LEU A 194 13.93 8.48 5.32
N GLU A 195 13.71 8.34 6.60
CA GLU A 195 13.32 7.06 7.17
C GLU A 195 11.86 6.75 6.77
N SER A 196 11.52 5.49 6.54
CA SER A 196 10.18 5.09 6.06
C SER A 196 9.03 5.65 6.93
N TYR A 197 9.23 5.70 8.25
CA TYR A 197 8.24 6.25 9.19
C TYR A 197 8.08 7.78 9.14
N GLN A 198 8.90 8.49 8.37
CA GLN A 198 8.80 9.94 8.16
C GLN A 198 8.01 10.31 6.89
N LEU A 199 7.84 9.36 5.96
CA LEU A 199 7.31 9.64 4.63
C LEU A 199 5.92 10.30 4.67
N ALA A 200 5.00 9.76 5.45
CA ALA A 200 3.65 10.31 5.57
C ALA A 200 3.65 11.77 6.08
N ALA A 201 4.44 12.05 7.13
CA ALA A 201 4.56 13.41 7.67
C ALA A 201 5.25 14.38 6.70
N HIS A 202 6.21 13.90 5.90
CA HIS A 202 6.87 14.67 4.86
C HIS A 202 5.89 15.06 3.73
N VAL A 203 5.11 14.10 3.24
CA VAL A 203 4.07 14.36 2.22
C VAL A 203 3.04 15.36 2.74
N GLN A 204 2.53 15.19 3.95
CA GLN A 204 1.62 16.15 4.55
C GLN A 204 2.26 17.56 4.65
N GLN A 205 3.53 17.64 5.00
CA GLN A 205 4.25 18.93 5.04
C GLN A 205 4.34 19.59 3.66
N MET A 206 4.62 18.83 2.60
CA MET A 206 4.63 19.33 1.21
C MET A 206 3.28 19.91 0.80
N LEU A 207 2.18 19.33 1.32
CA LEU A 207 0.80 19.78 1.07
C LEU A 207 0.35 20.89 2.03
N GLY A 208 1.23 21.38 2.89
CA GLY A 208 0.88 22.40 3.89
C GLY A 208 -0.01 21.88 5.02
N MET A 209 -0.07 20.57 5.20
CA MET A 209 -0.86 19.89 6.23
C MET A 209 0.00 19.56 7.46
N SER A 210 -0.59 19.63 8.62
CA SER A 210 0.07 19.30 9.90
C SER A 210 -0.93 18.75 10.90
N GLU A 211 -1.81 17.88 10.46
CA GLU A 211 -2.76 17.16 11.28
C GLU A 211 -2.05 16.03 12.03
N GLY A 212 -2.66 15.55 13.11
CA GLY A 212 -2.13 14.48 13.94
C GLY A 212 -1.00 14.90 14.90
N TYR A 213 -0.80 14.10 15.92
CA TYR A 213 0.26 14.30 16.93
C TYR A 213 1.60 13.78 16.41
N LEU A 214 1.61 12.57 15.81
CA LEU A 214 2.82 11.96 15.25
C LEU A 214 3.31 12.76 14.05
N THR A 215 2.42 13.17 13.15
CA THR A 215 2.76 14.04 12.03
C THR A 215 3.42 15.34 12.49
N LYS A 216 2.82 16.04 13.46
CA LYS A 216 3.40 17.24 14.06
C LYS A 216 4.74 16.99 14.74
N PHE A 217 4.88 15.84 15.39
CA PHE A 217 6.13 15.46 16.03
C PHE A 217 7.24 15.28 14.99
N HIS A 218 7.00 14.50 13.94
CA HIS A 218 7.97 14.29 12.85
C HIS A 218 8.36 15.63 12.21
N GLN A 219 7.40 16.45 11.80
CA GLN A 219 7.65 17.73 11.14
C GLN A 219 8.47 18.71 12.01
N LYS A 220 8.29 18.70 13.32
CA LYS A 220 8.94 19.65 14.24
C LYS A 220 10.23 19.14 14.87
N ARG A 221 10.40 17.82 14.95
CA ARG A 221 11.46 17.21 15.75
C ARG A 221 12.49 16.41 14.97
N LYS A 222 12.24 16.07 13.68
CA LYS A 222 13.09 15.19 12.89
C LYS A 222 14.59 15.58 12.90
N ASP A 223 14.89 16.86 13.01
CA ASP A 223 16.27 17.39 12.99
C ASP A 223 16.86 17.63 14.39
N THR A 224 16.17 17.22 15.46
CA THR A 224 16.66 17.43 16.83
C THR A 224 17.47 16.24 17.35
N PRO A 225 18.47 16.46 18.22
CA PRO A 225 19.33 15.38 18.74
C PRO A 225 18.59 14.26 19.48
N ASP A 226 17.48 14.60 20.12
CA ASP A 226 16.68 13.63 20.91
C ASP A 226 15.55 12.98 20.12
N TYR A 227 15.45 13.22 18.81
CA TYR A 227 14.33 12.79 17.97
C TYR A 227 14.00 11.29 18.11
N LEU A 228 14.96 10.41 17.89
CA LEU A 228 14.72 8.95 17.97
C LEU A 228 14.39 8.49 19.39
N LYS A 229 14.95 9.13 20.41
CA LYS A 229 14.62 8.85 21.80
C LYS A 229 13.19 9.23 22.12
N ASP A 230 12.80 10.42 21.72
CA ASP A 230 11.45 10.93 21.95
C ASP A 230 10.42 10.12 21.14
N LEU A 231 10.72 9.74 19.90
CA LEU A 231 9.87 8.87 19.08
C LEU A 231 9.59 7.53 19.77
N LYS A 232 10.61 6.86 20.29
CA LYS A 232 10.45 5.61 21.03
C LYS A 232 9.60 5.75 22.29
N ILE A 233 9.67 6.89 22.95
CA ILE A 233 8.83 7.18 24.12
C ILE A 233 7.36 7.33 23.67
N LEU A 234 7.10 8.06 22.59
CA LEU A 234 5.76 8.22 22.03
C LEU A 234 5.17 6.90 21.54
N GLU A 235 5.94 6.11 20.81
CA GLU A 235 5.52 4.78 20.37
C GLU A 235 5.14 3.89 21.55
N TYR A 236 5.96 3.90 22.60
CA TYR A 236 5.66 3.13 23.81
C TYR A 236 4.40 3.62 24.50
N ASP A 237 4.24 4.93 24.66
CA ASP A 237 3.06 5.52 25.30
C ASP A 237 1.77 5.18 24.56
N ILE A 238 1.76 5.31 23.23
CA ILE A 238 0.61 5.01 22.38
C ILE A 238 0.25 3.53 22.40
N LEU A 239 1.25 2.64 22.33
CA LEU A 239 1.00 1.22 22.14
C LEU A 239 0.89 0.43 23.45
N TYR A 240 1.56 0.86 24.50
CA TYR A 240 1.72 0.10 25.75
C TYR A 240 1.57 0.93 27.01
N GLY A 241 1.64 2.26 26.91
CA GLY A 241 1.57 3.19 28.02
C GLY A 241 0.13 3.59 28.38
N ASN A 242 -0.01 4.79 28.91
CA ASN A 242 -1.27 5.34 29.37
C ASN A 242 -1.90 6.32 28.36
N CYS A 243 -1.37 6.43 27.15
CA CYS A 243 -1.78 7.44 26.16
C CYS A 243 -1.64 8.89 26.69
N ASP A 244 -0.57 9.15 27.45
CA ASP A 244 -0.33 10.48 28.05
C ASP A 244 -0.20 11.56 26.97
N LEU A 245 0.30 11.21 25.78
CA LEU A 245 0.31 12.07 24.58
C LEU A 245 -1.07 12.65 24.27
N TYR A 246 -2.11 11.87 24.47
CA TYR A 246 -3.51 12.22 24.17
C TYR A 246 -4.30 12.66 25.43
N GLY A 247 -3.63 12.83 26.56
CA GLY A 247 -4.27 13.23 27.82
C GLY A 247 -4.85 12.07 28.62
N GLY A 248 -4.39 10.84 28.39
CA GLY A 248 -4.74 9.65 29.17
C GLY A 248 -5.77 8.74 28.54
N GLU A 249 -6.24 9.07 27.33
CA GLU A 249 -7.19 8.23 26.58
C GLU A 249 -6.86 8.29 25.08
N ASN A 250 -6.84 7.14 24.40
CA ASN A 250 -6.64 7.09 22.96
C ASN A 250 -7.87 7.66 22.24
N PRO A 251 -7.77 8.77 21.50
CA PRO A 251 -8.91 9.38 20.82
C PRO A 251 -9.37 8.61 19.57
N PHE A 252 -8.55 7.69 19.08
CA PHE A 252 -8.84 6.91 17.87
C PHE A 252 -9.57 5.61 18.21
N GLN A 253 -10.46 5.20 17.32
CA GLN A 253 -11.24 3.97 17.45
C GLN A 253 -11.20 3.21 16.12
N ALA A 254 -11.20 1.87 16.19
CA ALA A 254 -11.33 1.05 15.01
C ALA A 254 -12.57 1.45 14.20
N THR A 255 -12.42 1.52 12.89
CA THR A 255 -13.54 1.80 12.00
C THR A 255 -14.46 0.58 11.86
N ASN A 256 -15.69 0.81 11.48
CA ASN A 256 -16.56 -0.27 10.99
C ASN A 256 -16.22 -0.54 9.52
N LEU A 257 -15.00 -1.06 9.28
CA LEU A 257 -14.44 -1.26 7.95
C LEU A 257 -15.36 -2.12 7.08
N ILE A 258 -15.64 -1.63 5.89
CA ILE A 258 -16.41 -2.33 4.85
C ILE A 258 -15.43 -3.06 3.93
N MET A 259 -15.71 -4.33 3.64
CA MET A 259 -14.93 -5.08 2.65
C MET A 259 -15.51 -4.87 1.26
N GLY A 260 -14.67 -4.46 0.31
CA GLY A 260 -15.07 -4.08 -1.04
C GLY A 260 -15.68 -2.68 -1.11
N GLN A 261 -16.05 -2.28 -2.30
CA GLN A 261 -16.80 -1.03 -2.53
C GLN A 261 -18.30 -1.29 -2.33
N ASN A 262 -19.04 -0.26 -1.94
CA ASN A 262 -20.48 -0.37 -1.58
C ASN A 262 -21.44 -0.84 -2.70
N ASP A 263 -20.95 -1.09 -3.91
CA ASP A 263 -21.75 -1.38 -5.10
C ASP A 263 -22.03 -2.87 -5.35
N ILE A 264 -21.99 -3.74 -4.33
CA ILE A 264 -22.44 -5.11 -4.50
C ILE A 264 -23.96 -5.14 -4.65
N THR A 265 -24.42 -5.13 -5.87
CA THR A 265 -25.84 -5.36 -6.21
C THR A 265 -26.06 -6.86 -6.38
N ILE A 266 -26.78 -7.48 -5.44
CA ILE A 266 -27.24 -8.87 -5.60
C ILE A 266 -28.37 -8.87 -6.64
N THR A 267 -28.02 -9.18 -7.88
CA THR A 267 -29.02 -9.25 -8.98
C THR A 267 -29.77 -10.58 -9.03
N ASN A 268 -29.20 -11.66 -8.46
CA ASN A 268 -29.83 -12.98 -8.36
C ASN A 268 -29.32 -13.72 -7.10
N ALA A 269 -30.15 -13.84 -6.07
CA ALA A 269 -29.91 -14.75 -4.98
C ALA A 269 -30.43 -16.14 -5.36
N CYS A 270 -29.55 -17.09 -5.68
CA CYS A 270 -29.91 -18.49 -5.74
C CYS A 270 -29.78 -19.08 -4.32
N LEU A 271 -30.91 -19.44 -3.73
CA LEU A 271 -30.90 -20.28 -2.54
C LEU A 271 -30.37 -21.67 -2.95
N LEU A 272 -29.09 -21.92 -2.73
CA LEU A 272 -28.58 -23.27 -2.68
C LEU A 272 -29.21 -23.92 -1.46
N TYR A 273 -30.25 -24.71 -1.69
CA TYR A 273 -30.68 -25.72 -0.72
C TYR A 273 -29.51 -26.68 -0.53
N THR A 274 -28.74 -26.49 0.52
CA THR A 274 -28.01 -27.59 1.08
C THR A 274 -29.06 -28.53 1.68
N SER A 275 -29.24 -29.69 1.03
CA SER A 275 -30.01 -30.76 1.64
C SER A 275 -29.49 -30.98 3.06
N ASP A 276 -30.36 -30.86 4.03
CA ASP A 276 -30.05 -31.13 5.43
C ASP A 276 -29.43 -32.52 5.55
N ALA A 277 -28.14 -32.57 5.80
CA ALA A 277 -27.44 -33.77 6.24
C ALA A 277 -27.80 -34.14 7.71
N ALA A 278 -28.86 -33.55 8.24
CA ALA A 278 -29.33 -33.77 9.62
C ALA A 278 -30.45 -34.80 9.71
N ASP A 279 -30.99 -35.31 8.58
CA ASP A 279 -32.09 -36.32 8.61
C ASP A 279 -31.61 -37.78 8.45
N ASP A 280 -30.29 -38.03 8.45
CA ASP A 280 -29.72 -39.38 8.40
C ASP A 280 -28.91 -39.73 9.67
N LEU A 281 -29.51 -39.57 10.85
CA LEU A 281 -29.07 -40.22 12.12
C LEU A 281 -30.23 -40.77 12.86
#